data_f4e4e037dcd334d7d21b8073300ff950
#
_entry.id   f4e4e037dcd334d7d21b8073300ff950
#
_cell.length_a   1.000
_cell.length_b   1.000
_cell.length_c   1.000
_cell.angle_alpha   90.00
_cell.angle_beta   90.00
_cell.angle_gamma   90.00
#
_symmetry.space_group_name_H-M   'P 1'
#
loop_
_entity.id
_entity.type
_entity.pdbx_description
1 polymer ?
#
loop_
_entity_poly.entity_id
_entity_poly.type
_entity_poly.pdbx_seq_one_letter_code
_entity_poly.pdbx_strand_id
1 'polypeptide(L)'
;MKTFRFAAACCALVLGTALACGHAFAADAKAADKKTVEKKAVKEGDLDKFINLDSDDIDTKVEVITQTLYEQEQRIVTLTFMQEFGDRVKLKRVAYASADGTLIPGYVFTPLKPEAGKKYPAIVMVHGGFHERFDWRWFQLIDLAVTKGYVVIFPEYRGSRGYGANHYVNEYGITDTADVLAAAHYFSGLDYVDPARLAIFGQSRGGMVTLLAIEKEPALFKAAIDIVGLADFVAYMAYKPDYRRNEVAKESAYFKGKLPNENLGAYMDVSPINHVDKIQAPLLVLATKGDKIAPYDLHTGRLLDVLKSKGKVFESKTYDNAPGGHIFMDGDTPEQRDALQRSFDFLGKYLKP
;
A
#
# COMPACT_ATOMS: atom_id res chain seq x y z
N MET A 1 -27.23 -3.41 24.12
CA MET A 1 -27.98 -4.34 23.24
C MET A 1 -28.80 -3.55 22.24
N LYS A 2 -28.21 -3.05 21.18
CA LYS A 2 -28.86 -2.57 19.94
C LYS A 2 -27.87 -2.76 18.81
N THR A 3 -27.76 -3.97 18.32
CA THR A 3 -26.94 -4.34 17.16
C THR A 3 -27.77 -5.28 16.27
N PHE A 4 -27.56 -5.16 14.98
CA PHE A 4 -28.07 -6.02 13.92
C PHE A 4 -29.50 -5.78 13.41
N ARG A 5 -29.68 -4.69 12.59
CA ARG A 5 -30.74 -4.63 11.57
C ARG A 5 -30.39 -3.68 10.40
N PHE A 6 -29.19 -3.73 9.83
CA PHE A 6 -28.83 -2.84 8.70
C PHE A 6 -28.27 -3.56 7.45
N ALA A 7 -28.16 -4.89 7.45
CA ALA A 7 -27.54 -5.61 6.33
C ALA A 7 -28.49 -5.97 5.16
N ALA A 8 -29.81 -5.86 5.34
CA ALA A 8 -30.76 -6.33 4.31
C ALA A 8 -31.32 -5.23 3.38
N ALA A 9 -31.14 -3.96 3.73
CA ALA A 9 -31.73 -2.86 2.95
C ALA A 9 -30.82 -2.31 1.81
N CYS A 10 -29.52 -2.55 1.87
CA CYS A 10 -28.59 -1.99 0.87
C CYS A 10 -28.56 -2.77 -0.47
N CYS A 11 -28.87 -4.08 -0.46
CA CYS A 11 -28.84 -4.86 -1.71
C CYS A 11 -30.01 -4.56 -2.67
N ALA A 12 -31.14 -4.07 -2.18
CA ALA A 12 -32.28 -3.78 -3.03
C ALA A 12 -32.22 -2.44 -3.77
N LEU A 13 -31.41 -1.49 -3.27
CA LEU A 13 -31.30 -0.14 -3.88
C LEU A 13 -30.31 -0.08 -5.04
N VAL A 14 -29.34 -0.99 -5.10
CA VAL A 14 -28.30 -0.99 -6.15
C VAL A 14 -28.83 -1.58 -7.47
N LEU A 15 -29.81 -2.47 -7.41
CA LEU A 15 -30.43 -3.05 -8.62
C LEU A 15 -31.45 -2.11 -9.28
N GLY A 16 -32.04 -1.18 -8.53
CA GLY A 16 -33.06 -0.26 -9.07
C GLY A 16 -32.49 0.92 -9.86
N THR A 17 -31.28 1.33 -9.61
CA THR A 17 -30.69 2.51 -10.28
C THR A 17 -29.97 2.19 -11.60
N ALA A 18 -29.57 0.93 -11.80
CA ALA A 18 -28.93 0.51 -13.05
C ALA A 18 -29.93 0.43 -14.25
N LEU A 19 -31.22 0.21 -13.96
CA LEU A 19 -32.26 0.16 -14.98
C LEU A 19 -32.81 1.54 -15.39
N ALA A 20 -32.66 2.57 -14.53
CA ALA A 20 -33.15 3.92 -14.83
C ALA A 20 -32.19 4.78 -15.68
N CYS A 21 -30.90 4.48 -15.69
CA CYS A 21 -29.91 5.19 -16.52
C CYS A 21 -29.88 4.74 -17.99
N GLY A 22 -30.41 3.56 -18.31
CA GLY A 22 -30.40 3.03 -19.68
C GLY A 22 -31.39 3.70 -20.64
N HIS A 23 -32.37 4.47 -20.16
CA HIS A 23 -33.42 5.04 -20.99
C HIS A 23 -33.31 6.56 -21.24
N ALA A 24 -32.38 7.26 -20.59
CA ALA A 24 -32.23 8.71 -20.76
C ALA A 24 -31.26 9.12 -21.90
N PHE A 25 -30.47 8.20 -22.44
CA PHE A 25 -29.50 8.48 -23.51
C PHE A 25 -30.03 8.20 -24.95
N ALA A 26 -31.28 7.77 -25.12
CA ALA A 26 -31.81 7.44 -26.42
C ALA A 26 -32.64 8.56 -27.08
N ALA A 27 -32.86 9.70 -26.42
CA ALA A 27 -33.81 10.72 -26.89
C ALA A 27 -33.19 11.92 -27.61
N ASP A 28 -31.88 12.19 -27.51
CA ASP A 28 -31.30 13.44 -28.08
C ASP A 28 -30.36 13.27 -29.30
N ALA A 29 -30.40 12.12 -29.96
CA ALA A 29 -29.57 11.86 -31.14
C ALA A 29 -30.35 11.99 -32.47
N LYS A 30 -31.25 12.96 -32.58
CA LYS A 30 -31.92 13.29 -33.87
C LYS A 30 -31.76 14.76 -34.17
N ALA A 31 -30.58 15.18 -34.55
CA ALA A 31 -30.32 16.29 -35.49
C ALA A 31 -28.81 16.57 -35.58
N ALA A 32 -28.08 15.81 -36.36
CA ALA A 32 -26.81 16.24 -36.94
C ALA A 32 -26.49 15.37 -38.15
N ASP A 33 -26.53 16.06 -39.26
CA ASP A 33 -25.92 15.90 -40.57
C ASP A 33 -25.49 14.52 -41.09
N LYS A 34 -26.09 14.11 -42.21
CA LYS A 34 -25.78 12.95 -43.02
C LYS A 34 -24.39 13.06 -43.66
N LYS A 35 -23.34 12.70 -42.97
CA LYS A 35 -22.14 12.11 -43.56
C LYS A 35 -22.19 10.62 -43.33
N THR A 36 -22.32 9.87 -44.41
CA THR A 36 -22.25 8.39 -44.43
C THR A 36 -20.91 7.95 -43.91
N VAL A 37 -20.82 7.75 -42.60
CA VAL A 37 -19.79 6.93 -42.01
C VAL A 37 -20.29 5.49 -42.21
N GLU A 38 -19.66 4.74 -43.10
CA GLU A 38 -19.83 3.30 -43.15
C GLU A 38 -19.64 2.75 -41.71
N LYS A 39 -20.75 2.40 -41.09
CA LYS A 39 -20.71 1.66 -39.81
C LYS A 39 -20.09 0.30 -40.14
N LYS A 40 -18.79 0.18 -39.95
CA LYS A 40 -18.16 -1.13 -39.86
C LYS A 40 -19.00 -1.92 -38.84
N ALA A 41 -19.71 -2.94 -39.28
CA ALA A 41 -20.46 -3.82 -38.37
C ALA A 41 -19.45 -4.33 -37.34
N VAL A 42 -19.69 -4.05 -36.08
CA VAL A 42 -18.91 -4.61 -34.98
C VAL A 42 -19.15 -6.13 -35.07
N LYS A 43 -18.10 -6.89 -35.32
CA LYS A 43 -18.20 -8.34 -35.35
C LYS A 43 -18.47 -8.84 -33.95
N GLU A 44 -19.32 -9.84 -33.79
CA GLU A 44 -19.73 -10.42 -32.51
C GLU A 44 -18.55 -10.68 -31.58
N GLY A 45 -17.42 -11.20 -32.08
CA GLY A 45 -16.18 -11.38 -31.30
C GLY A 45 -15.40 -10.12 -30.88
N ASP A 46 -15.83 -8.91 -31.26
CA ASP A 46 -15.19 -7.68 -30.81
C ASP A 46 -15.81 -7.14 -29.51
N LEU A 47 -17.06 -7.50 -29.22
CA LEU A 47 -17.72 -7.22 -27.93
C LEU A 47 -17.18 -8.15 -26.84
N ASP A 48 -16.93 -9.42 -27.17
CA ASP A 48 -16.36 -10.42 -26.26
C ASP A 48 -14.98 -10.01 -25.73
N LYS A 49 -14.19 -9.25 -26.50
CA LYS A 49 -12.91 -8.71 -26.04
C LYS A 49 -13.03 -7.64 -24.95
N PHE A 50 -14.18 -6.99 -24.84
CA PHE A 50 -14.40 -5.94 -23.84
C PHE A 50 -15.18 -6.42 -22.61
N ILE A 51 -16.08 -7.37 -22.78
CA ILE A 51 -16.97 -7.82 -21.71
C ILE A 51 -16.64 -9.26 -21.30
N ASN A 52 -16.19 -10.06 -22.21
CA ASN A 52 -15.65 -11.42 -22.10
C ASN A 52 -16.38 -12.41 -21.14
N LEU A 53 -17.63 -12.09 -20.78
CA LEU A 53 -18.45 -12.93 -19.91
C LEU A 53 -18.99 -14.18 -20.63
N ASP A 54 -19.09 -14.10 -21.97
CA ASP A 54 -19.56 -15.18 -22.84
C ASP A 54 -18.42 -15.96 -23.51
N SER A 55 -17.17 -15.58 -23.24
CA SER A 55 -16.01 -16.34 -23.70
C SER A 55 -16.03 -17.76 -23.15
N ASP A 56 -15.63 -18.74 -23.96
CA ASP A 56 -15.41 -20.12 -23.50
C ASP A 56 -14.13 -20.25 -22.66
N ASP A 57 -13.27 -19.23 -22.67
CA ASP A 57 -12.06 -19.16 -21.84
C ASP A 57 -12.40 -18.81 -20.40
N ILE A 58 -12.33 -19.81 -19.55
CA ILE A 58 -12.61 -19.68 -18.11
C ILE A 58 -11.61 -18.75 -17.42
N ASP A 59 -10.35 -18.78 -17.81
CA ASP A 59 -9.29 -17.97 -17.17
C ASP A 59 -9.56 -16.49 -17.42
N THR A 60 -9.91 -16.11 -18.64
CA THR A 60 -10.29 -14.75 -18.98
C THR A 60 -11.57 -14.30 -18.25
N LYS A 61 -12.57 -15.17 -18.12
CA LYS A 61 -13.79 -14.87 -17.33
C LYS A 61 -13.46 -14.59 -15.87
N VAL A 62 -12.62 -15.43 -15.28
CA VAL A 62 -12.18 -15.29 -13.88
C VAL A 62 -11.41 -14.00 -13.70
N GLU A 63 -10.52 -13.63 -14.64
CA GLU A 63 -9.76 -12.38 -14.58
C GLU A 63 -10.69 -11.16 -14.63
N VAL A 64 -11.64 -11.09 -15.56
CA VAL A 64 -12.61 -9.98 -15.68
C VAL A 64 -13.46 -9.85 -14.42
N ILE A 65 -13.98 -10.96 -13.90
CA ILE A 65 -14.79 -10.95 -12.67
C ILE A 65 -13.94 -10.48 -11.48
N THR A 66 -12.73 -11.00 -11.35
CA THR A 66 -11.80 -10.63 -10.28
C THR A 66 -11.45 -9.15 -10.32
N GLN A 67 -11.12 -8.62 -11.50
CA GLN A 67 -10.84 -7.19 -11.69
C GLN A 67 -12.05 -6.33 -11.35
N THR A 68 -13.24 -6.72 -11.80
CA THR A 68 -14.49 -6.00 -11.48
C THR A 68 -14.76 -5.99 -9.97
N LEU A 69 -14.57 -7.11 -9.28
CA LEU A 69 -14.72 -7.18 -7.82
C LEU A 69 -13.71 -6.26 -7.10
N TYR A 70 -12.46 -6.23 -7.55
CA TYR A 70 -11.44 -5.33 -6.98
C TYR A 70 -11.78 -3.86 -7.17
N GLU A 71 -12.33 -3.49 -8.32
CA GLU A 71 -12.79 -2.11 -8.56
C GLU A 71 -13.96 -1.73 -7.65
N GLN A 72 -14.93 -2.63 -7.45
CA GLN A 72 -16.05 -2.39 -6.54
C GLN A 72 -15.57 -2.30 -5.08
N GLU A 73 -14.70 -3.19 -4.64
CA GLU A 73 -14.09 -3.13 -3.33
C GLU A 73 -13.38 -1.78 -3.09
N GLN A 74 -12.59 -1.32 -4.07
CA GLN A 74 -11.88 -0.04 -3.99
C GLN A 74 -12.84 1.15 -3.88
N ARG A 75 -13.96 1.12 -4.61
CA ARG A 75 -15.00 2.15 -4.50
C ARG A 75 -15.65 2.14 -3.12
N ILE A 76 -15.99 0.97 -2.60
CA ILE A 76 -16.58 0.80 -1.26
C ILE A 76 -15.61 1.34 -0.21
N VAL A 77 -14.34 0.92 -0.22
CA VAL A 77 -13.31 1.39 0.72
C VAL A 77 -13.19 2.91 0.69
N THR A 78 -13.11 3.50 -0.50
CA THR A 78 -12.99 4.97 -0.65
C THR A 78 -14.23 5.70 -0.12
N LEU A 79 -15.44 5.21 -0.45
CA LEU A 79 -16.70 5.80 0.02
C LEU A 79 -16.86 5.66 1.53
N THR A 80 -16.50 4.52 2.10
CA THR A 80 -16.54 4.30 3.57
C THR A 80 -15.59 5.26 4.27
N PHE A 81 -14.35 5.41 3.77
CA PHE A 81 -13.42 6.40 4.31
C PHE A 81 -13.99 7.82 4.27
N MET A 82 -14.57 8.21 3.13
CA MET A 82 -15.17 9.54 2.98
C MET A 82 -16.41 9.74 3.88
N GLN A 83 -17.18 8.69 4.12
CA GLN A 83 -18.33 8.74 5.03
C GLN A 83 -17.90 8.93 6.47
N GLU A 84 -16.83 8.24 6.92
CA GLU A 84 -16.40 8.26 8.31
C GLU A 84 -15.51 9.47 8.65
N PHE A 85 -14.69 9.93 7.71
CA PHE A 85 -13.65 10.91 7.95
C PHE A 85 -13.68 12.14 7.02
N GLY A 86 -14.58 12.16 6.05
CA GLY A 86 -14.67 13.24 5.05
C GLY A 86 -15.08 14.61 5.60
N ASP A 87 -15.52 14.68 6.85
CA ASP A 87 -15.80 15.93 7.57
C ASP A 87 -14.51 16.67 8.00
N ARG A 88 -13.36 15.96 8.06
CA ARG A 88 -12.07 16.48 8.49
C ARG A 88 -10.88 16.11 7.61
N VAL A 89 -10.95 15.01 6.86
CA VAL A 89 -9.89 14.53 5.97
C VAL A 89 -10.35 14.57 4.53
N LYS A 90 -9.58 15.21 3.66
CA LYS A 90 -9.76 15.18 2.20
C LYS A 90 -8.91 14.06 1.61
N LEU A 91 -9.56 13.13 0.93
CA LEU A 91 -8.94 12.07 0.14
C LEU A 91 -8.87 12.50 -1.33
N LYS A 92 -7.70 12.38 -1.96
CA LYS A 92 -7.47 12.59 -3.39
C LYS A 92 -6.75 11.40 -3.98
N ARG A 93 -7.27 10.83 -5.08
CA ARG A 93 -6.54 9.85 -5.88
C ARG A 93 -5.51 10.59 -6.75
N VAL A 94 -4.32 10.02 -6.83
CA VAL A 94 -3.21 10.56 -7.63
C VAL A 94 -2.57 9.45 -8.46
N ALA A 95 -1.80 9.84 -9.46
CA ALA A 95 -0.87 8.97 -10.15
C ALA A 95 0.43 9.76 -10.37
N TYR A 96 1.55 9.08 -10.21
CA TYR A 96 2.89 9.66 -10.40
C TYR A 96 3.77 8.66 -11.17
N ALA A 97 4.81 9.16 -11.82
CA ALA A 97 5.74 8.30 -12.55
C ALA A 97 6.78 7.70 -11.61
N SER A 98 6.98 6.38 -11.68
CA SER A 98 8.14 5.70 -11.11
C SER A 98 9.42 6.00 -11.91
N ALA A 99 10.56 5.55 -11.40
CA ALA A 99 11.87 5.79 -12.02
C ALA A 99 11.97 5.25 -13.46
N ASP A 100 11.21 4.20 -13.79
CA ASP A 100 11.15 3.59 -15.13
C ASP A 100 10.04 4.18 -16.02
N GLY A 101 9.34 5.23 -15.55
CA GLY A 101 8.23 5.88 -16.24
C GLY A 101 6.87 5.21 -16.04
N THR A 102 6.78 4.09 -15.34
CA THR A 102 5.52 3.45 -15.01
C THR A 102 4.67 4.37 -14.14
N LEU A 103 3.39 4.55 -14.50
CA LEU A 103 2.45 5.32 -13.70
C LEU A 103 1.97 4.48 -12.50
N ILE A 104 2.25 4.98 -11.30
CA ILE A 104 1.88 4.35 -10.04
C ILE A 104 0.69 5.11 -9.44
N PRO A 105 -0.42 4.42 -9.17
CA PRO A 105 -1.55 5.03 -8.47
C PRO A 105 -1.26 5.20 -6.99
N GLY A 106 -2.02 6.09 -6.35
CA GLY A 106 -1.92 6.30 -4.91
C GLY A 106 -3.02 7.20 -4.38
N TYR A 107 -3.01 7.39 -3.09
CA TYR A 107 -3.94 8.25 -2.38
C TYR A 107 -3.18 9.31 -1.60
N VAL A 108 -3.68 10.53 -1.62
CA VAL A 108 -3.18 11.63 -0.79
C VAL A 108 -4.28 12.04 0.17
N PHE A 109 -3.92 12.18 1.44
CA PHE A 109 -4.80 12.59 2.51
C PHE A 109 -4.28 13.88 3.13
N THR A 110 -5.15 14.89 3.20
CA THR A 110 -4.84 16.21 3.75
C THR A 110 -5.96 16.65 4.67
N PRO A 111 -5.74 17.65 5.54
CA PRO A 111 -6.86 18.32 6.20
C PRO A 111 -7.91 18.76 5.16
N LEU A 112 -9.21 18.64 5.51
CA LEU A 112 -10.29 19.09 4.63
C LEU A 112 -10.16 20.57 4.25
N LYS A 113 -9.72 21.38 5.23
CA LYS A 113 -9.47 22.82 5.08
C LYS A 113 -8.02 23.11 5.45
N PRO A 114 -7.07 22.96 4.51
CA PRO A 114 -5.68 23.27 4.79
C PRO A 114 -5.50 24.77 5.04
N GLU A 115 -4.61 25.11 5.94
CA GLU A 115 -4.23 26.51 6.22
C GLU A 115 -3.47 27.10 5.01
N ALA A 116 -3.89 28.27 4.56
CA ALA A 116 -3.27 28.92 3.40
C ALA A 116 -1.79 29.22 3.66
N GLY A 117 -0.91 28.81 2.76
CA GLY A 117 0.53 29.03 2.85
C GLY A 117 1.28 28.14 3.84
N LYS A 118 0.58 27.29 4.61
CA LYS A 118 1.22 26.32 5.52
C LYS A 118 1.81 25.16 4.72
N LYS A 119 3.05 24.79 5.04
CA LYS A 119 3.67 23.57 4.59
C LYS A 119 3.63 22.53 5.71
N TYR A 120 3.06 21.38 5.40
CA TYR A 120 2.83 20.29 6.34
C TYR A 120 4.00 19.30 6.32
N PRO A 121 4.39 18.74 7.46
CA PRO A 121 5.20 17.53 7.48
C PRO A 121 4.41 16.38 6.86
N ALA A 122 5.11 15.45 6.23
CA ALA A 122 4.48 14.46 5.39
C ALA A 122 4.92 13.04 5.74
N ILE A 123 4.03 12.08 5.55
CA ILE A 123 4.27 10.66 5.81
C ILE A 123 3.96 9.87 4.55
N VAL A 124 4.92 9.07 4.09
CA VAL A 124 4.70 8.01 3.10
C VAL A 124 4.31 6.76 3.86
N MET A 125 3.06 6.30 3.72
CA MET A 125 2.55 5.09 4.38
C MET A 125 2.56 3.92 3.42
N VAL A 126 3.27 2.85 3.76
CA VAL A 126 3.56 1.71 2.89
C VAL A 126 2.87 0.46 3.45
N HIS A 127 1.90 -0.06 2.70
CA HIS A 127 1.15 -1.25 3.09
C HIS A 127 2.00 -2.53 3.04
N GLY A 128 1.52 -3.55 3.72
CA GLY A 128 2.12 -4.88 3.77
C GLY A 128 1.64 -5.81 2.67
N GLY A 129 1.71 -7.12 2.98
CA GLY A 129 1.27 -8.22 2.13
C GLY A 129 2.06 -8.34 0.83
N PHE A 130 1.66 -9.30 -0.01
CA PHE A 130 2.23 -9.38 -1.35
C PHE A 130 1.37 -8.64 -2.37
N HIS A 131 0.05 -8.59 -2.14
CA HIS A 131 -0.92 -7.95 -3.02
C HIS A 131 -1.98 -7.20 -2.21
N GLU A 132 -1.57 -6.57 -1.11
CA GLU A 132 -2.46 -5.69 -0.37
C GLU A 132 -2.60 -4.34 -1.07
N ARG A 133 -3.37 -3.45 -0.49
CA ARG A 133 -3.63 -2.10 -0.97
C ARG A 133 -4.26 -1.27 0.14
N PHE A 134 -4.58 -0.01 -0.13
CA PHE A 134 -5.36 0.82 0.76
C PHE A 134 -6.71 0.18 1.07
N ASP A 135 -6.98 -0.02 2.37
CA ASP A 135 -8.23 -0.55 2.91
C ASP A 135 -8.53 0.00 4.31
N TRP A 136 -9.62 -0.47 4.92
CA TRP A 136 -10.13 -0.04 6.22
C TRP A 136 -9.15 -0.17 7.39
N ARG A 137 -8.15 -1.04 7.31
CA ARG A 137 -7.11 -1.21 8.35
C ARG A 137 -6.28 0.05 8.55
N TRP A 138 -6.16 0.88 7.52
CA TRP A 138 -5.38 2.12 7.53
C TRP A 138 -6.18 3.36 7.94
N PHE A 139 -7.50 3.26 8.02
CA PHE A 139 -8.39 4.41 8.22
C PHE A 139 -8.06 5.19 9.47
N GLN A 140 -7.99 4.51 10.63
CA GLN A 140 -7.71 5.14 11.92
C GLN A 140 -6.31 5.78 11.95
N LEU A 141 -5.30 5.10 11.39
CA LEU A 141 -3.94 5.62 11.36
C LEU A 141 -3.83 6.87 10.49
N ILE A 142 -4.49 6.88 9.33
CA ILE A 142 -4.50 8.03 8.41
C ILE A 142 -5.26 9.21 9.04
N ASP A 143 -6.44 8.97 9.60
CA ASP A 143 -7.21 9.99 10.30
C ASP A 143 -6.40 10.62 11.45
N LEU A 144 -5.77 9.79 12.27
CA LEU A 144 -4.92 10.24 13.37
C LEU A 144 -3.72 11.04 12.87
N ALA A 145 -3.08 10.63 11.77
CA ALA A 145 -1.97 11.37 11.17
C ALA A 145 -2.42 12.77 10.73
N VAL A 146 -3.51 12.85 9.98
CA VAL A 146 -4.00 14.13 9.46
C VAL A 146 -4.47 15.04 10.58
N THR A 147 -5.17 14.52 11.59
CA THR A 147 -5.62 15.29 12.77
C THR A 147 -4.46 15.80 13.62
N LYS A 148 -3.33 15.09 13.64
CA LYS A 148 -2.09 15.51 14.30
C LYS A 148 -1.25 16.48 13.44
N GLY A 149 -1.74 16.93 12.29
CA GLY A 149 -1.11 17.97 11.48
C GLY A 149 -0.13 17.45 10.42
N TYR A 150 -0.18 16.16 10.08
CA TYR A 150 0.57 15.60 8.95
C TYR A 150 -0.30 15.56 7.69
N VAL A 151 0.34 15.47 6.53
CA VAL A 151 -0.29 14.99 5.29
C VAL A 151 0.28 13.62 4.95
N VAL A 152 -0.53 12.79 4.27
CA VAL A 152 -0.16 11.40 4.00
C VAL A 152 -0.23 11.12 2.50
N ILE A 153 0.77 10.41 1.95
CA ILE A 153 0.65 9.69 0.70
C ILE A 153 0.67 8.20 0.98
N PHE A 154 -0.25 7.49 0.34
CA PHE A 154 -0.36 6.04 0.39
C PHE A 154 -0.16 5.51 -1.03
N PRO A 155 1.06 5.08 -1.39
CA PRO A 155 1.34 4.52 -2.70
C PRO A 155 0.72 3.14 -2.86
N GLU A 156 0.10 2.92 -4.00
CA GLU A 156 -0.31 1.61 -4.50
C GLU A 156 0.82 1.09 -5.40
N TYR A 157 1.94 0.74 -4.79
CA TYR A 157 3.14 0.32 -5.50
C TYR A 157 2.92 -0.99 -6.28
N ARG A 158 3.76 -1.28 -7.27
CA ARG A 158 3.66 -2.53 -8.05
C ARG A 158 3.66 -3.74 -7.13
N GLY A 159 2.72 -4.65 -7.40
CA GLY A 159 2.31 -5.74 -6.53
C GLY A 159 0.97 -5.49 -5.84
N SER A 160 0.46 -4.27 -5.76
CA SER A 160 -0.88 -3.99 -5.23
C SER A 160 -1.96 -4.53 -6.16
N ARG A 161 -2.99 -5.18 -5.58
CA ARG A 161 -4.10 -5.76 -6.35
C ARG A 161 -5.09 -4.71 -6.85
N GLY A 162 -5.78 -5.01 -7.95
CA GLY A 162 -6.87 -4.21 -8.48
C GLY A 162 -6.45 -3.13 -9.47
N TYR A 163 -5.23 -3.20 -9.98
CA TYR A 163 -4.67 -2.26 -10.97
C TYR A 163 -4.24 -2.95 -12.28
N GLY A 164 -4.71 -4.20 -12.50
CA GLY A 164 -4.43 -5.00 -13.69
C GLY A 164 -3.17 -5.87 -13.56
N ALA A 165 -3.04 -6.83 -14.49
CA ALA A 165 -2.01 -7.87 -14.43
C ALA A 165 -0.57 -7.29 -14.43
N ASN A 166 -0.31 -6.24 -15.23
CA ASN A 166 1.03 -5.63 -15.30
C ASN A 166 1.44 -4.94 -14.00
N HIS A 167 0.47 -4.46 -13.22
CA HIS A 167 0.72 -3.84 -11.91
C HIS A 167 0.84 -4.88 -10.79
N TYR A 168 0.22 -6.04 -10.99
CA TYR A 168 0.17 -7.12 -9.99
C TYR A 168 1.52 -7.83 -9.80
N VAL A 169 2.42 -7.76 -10.78
CA VAL A 169 3.75 -8.39 -10.73
C VAL A 169 4.60 -7.78 -9.62
N ASN A 170 5.15 -8.64 -8.77
CA ASN A 170 6.05 -8.23 -7.69
C ASN A 170 7.53 -8.42 -8.06
N GLU A 171 8.31 -7.38 -7.83
CA GLU A 171 9.77 -7.48 -7.71
C GLU A 171 10.18 -7.02 -6.32
N TYR A 172 10.18 -7.97 -5.40
CA TYR A 172 10.37 -7.73 -3.96
C TYR A 172 11.65 -6.97 -3.66
N GLY A 173 11.51 -5.77 -3.06
CA GLY A 173 12.62 -4.89 -2.71
C GLY A 173 13.22 -4.10 -3.89
N ILE A 174 12.72 -4.28 -5.11
CA ILE A 174 13.23 -3.63 -6.32
C ILE A 174 12.22 -2.58 -6.81
N THR A 175 11.18 -3.01 -7.55
CA THR A 175 10.20 -2.09 -8.14
C THR A 175 9.28 -1.49 -7.09
N ASP A 176 8.85 -2.25 -6.08
CA ASP A 176 8.07 -1.74 -4.96
C ASP A 176 8.80 -0.62 -4.21
N THR A 177 10.09 -0.79 -3.94
CA THR A 177 10.91 0.24 -3.29
C THR A 177 11.12 1.46 -4.20
N ALA A 178 11.35 1.25 -5.50
CA ALA A 178 11.46 2.35 -6.45
C ALA A 178 10.16 3.16 -6.57
N ASP A 179 9.02 2.50 -6.58
CA ASP A 179 7.70 3.14 -6.64
C ASP A 179 7.40 3.96 -5.38
N VAL A 180 7.79 3.45 -4.20
CA VAL A 180 7.64 4.16 -2.92
C VAL A 180 8.57 5.37 -2.83
N LEU A 181 9.82 5.27 -3.31
CA LEU A 181 10.72 6.42 -3.41
C LEU A 181 10.18 7.47 -4.39
N ALA A 182 9.66 7.04 -5.53
CA ALA A 182 8.99 7.95 -6.48
C ALA A 182 7.77 8.66 -5.86
N ALA A 183 6.98 7.95 -5.01
CA ALA A 183 5.91 8.57 -4.22
C ALA A 183 6.44 9.67 -3.30
N ALA A 184 7.55 9.41 -2.61
CA ALA A 184 8.18 10.36 -1.71
C ALA A 184 8.65 11.62 -2.46
N HIS A 185 9.28 11.45 -3.62
CA HIS A 185 9.70 12.57 -4.48
C HIS A 185 8.51 13.35 -5.04
N TYR A 186 7.49 12.67 -5.57
CA TYR A 186 6.25 13.31 -6.03
C TYR A 186 5.62 14.13 -4.90
N PHE A 187 5.53 13.56 -3.70
CA PHE A 187 4.89 14.19 -2.56
C PHE A 187 5.66 15.41 -2.08
N SER A 188 7.00 15.33 -2.04
CA SER A 188 7.89 16.44 -1.70
C SER A 188 7.78 17.63 -2.65
N GLY A 189 7.33 17.42 -3.89
CA GLY A 189 7.12 18.46 -4.89
C GLY A 189 5.79 19.21 -4.77
N LEU A 190 4.89 18.80 -3.87
CA LEU A 190 3.59 19.46 -3.71
C LEU A 190 3.72 20.73 -2.86
N ASP A 191 3.06 21.82 -3.28
CA ASP A 191 3.20 23.15 -2.67
C ASP A 191 2.93 23.21 -1.16
N TYR A 192 2.05 22.35 -0.68
CA TYR A 192 1.67 22.27 0.73
C TYR A 192 2.50 21.26 1.56
N VAL A 193 3.47 20.59 0.96
CA VAL A 193 4.37 19.66 1.66
C VAL A 193 5.68 20.35 2.00
N ASP A 194 6.19 20.12 3.21
CA ASP A 194 7.54 20.51 3.60
C ASP A 194 8.52 19.37 3.28
N PRO A 195 9.32 19.48 2.21
CA PRO A 195 10.24 18.41 1.81
C PRO A 195 11.35 18.13 2.85
N ALA A 196 11.60 19.06 3.76
CA ALA A 196 12.55 18.87 4.85
C ALA A 196 11.98 18.08 6.04
N ARG A 197 10.66 17.81 6.04
CA ARG A 197 9.96 17.10 7.12
C ARG A 197 9.16 15.92 6.57
N LEU A 198 9.87 15.01 5.90
CA LEU A 198 9.31 13.79 5.32
C LEU A 198 9.65 12.58 6.18
N ALA A 199 8.66 11.74 6.47
CA ALA A 199 8.83 10.44 7.11
C ALA A 199 8.27 9.30 6.24
N ILE A 200 8.70 8.09 6.56
CA ILE A 200 8.17 6.86 5.97
C ILE A 200 7.72 5.91 7.08
N PHE A 201 6.60 5.25 6.86
CA PHE A 201 5.96 4.32 7.79
C PHE A 201 5.53 3.07 7.05
N GLY A 202 5.99 1.91 7.47
CA GLY A 202 5.60 0.65 6.83
C GLY A 202 5.34 -0.48 7.82
N GLN A 203 4.46 -1.39 7.41
CA GLN A 203 4.13 -2.60 8.17
C GLN A 203 4.42 -3.84 7.34
N SER A 204 4.99 -4.89 7.96
CA SER A 204 5.24 -6.18 7.31
C SER A 204 6.17 -6.03 6.09
N ARG A 205 5.74 -6.42 4.88
CA ARG A 205 6.47 -6.09 3.65
C ARG A 205 6.68 -4.59 3.49
N GLY A 206 5.70 -3.76 3.87
CA GLY A 206 5.86 -2.31 3.87
C GLY A 206 6.99 -1.85 4.80
N GLY A 207 7.23 -2.57 5.91
CA GLY A 207 8.40 -2.38 6.77
C GLY A 207 9.71 -2.71 6.05
N MET A 208 9.77 -3.82 5.31
CA MET A 208 10.93 -4.15 4.45
C MET A 208 11.20 -3.04 3.42
N VAL A 209 10.16 -2.59 2.72
CA VAL A 209 10.27 -1.51 1.73
C VAL A 209 10.70 -0.20 2.40
N THR A 210 10.20 0.10 3.60
CA THR A 210 10.62 1.25 4.42
C THR A 210 12.12 1.21 4.72
N LEU A 211 12.62 0.07 5.20
CA LEU A 211 14.04 -0.11 5.48
C LEU A 211 14.89 0.05 4.22
N LEU A 212 14.52 -0.62 3.13
CA LEU A 212 15.22 -0.49 1.84
C LEU A 212 15.18 0.94 1.29
N ALA A 213 14.08 1.68 1.48
CA ALA A 213 13.97 3.06 1.03
C ALA A 213 14.96 3.98 1.77
N ILE A 214 15.06 3.87 3.10
CA ILE A 214 16.02 4.66 3.89
C ILE A 214 17.48 4.24 3.73
N GLU A 215 17.72 3.05 3.17
CA GLU A 215 19.05 2.56 2.79
C GLU A 215 19.45 3.03 1.40
N LYS A 216 18.50 3.12 0.46
CA LYS A 216 18.72 3.59 -0.91
C LYS A 216 18.85 5.10 -0.99
N GLU A 217 18.03 5.84 -0.24
CA GLU A 217 18.06 7.31 -0.16
C GLU A 217 18.17 7.78 1.30
N PRO A 218 19.33 7.66 1.93
CA PRO A 218 19.50 7.88 3.37
C PRO A 218 19.16 9.28 3.86
N ALA A 219 19.26 10.29 2.99
CA ALA A 219 19.01 11.71 3.35
C ALA A 219 17.56 12.15 3.12
N LEU A 220 16.74 11.34 2.45
CA LEU A 220 15.40 11.73 2.02
C LEU A 220 14.43 11.85 3.20
N PHE A 221 14.52 10.95 4.16
CA PHE A 221 13.56 10.88 5.28
C PHE A 221 14.18 11.38 6.59
N LYS A 222 13.40 12.14 7.36
CA LYS A 222 13.78 12.64 8.70
C LYS A 222 13.45 11.66 9.82
N ALA A 223 12.58 10.70 9.56
CA ALA A 223 12.21 9.62 10.46
C ALA A 223 11.66 8.43 9.66
N ALA A 224 11.84 7.23 10.18
CA ALA A 224 11.27 6.02 9.61
C ALA A 224 10.66 5.16 10.70
N ILE A 225 9.57 4.47 10.38
CA ILE A 225 8.90 3.53 11.29
C ILE A 225 8.74 2.20 10.59
N ASP A 226 9.30 1.17 11.19
CA ASP A 226 9.17 -0.22 10.78
C ASP A 226 8.32 -0.98 11.81
N ILE A 227 7.21 -1.54 11.37
CA ILE A 227 6.33 -2.38 12.19
C ILE A 227 6.33 -3.80 11.63
N VAL A 228 6.81 -4.76 12.42
CA VAL A 228 6.90 -6.19 12.08
C VAL A 228 7.49 -6.46 10.70
N GLY A 229 8.48 -5.68 10.28
CA GLY A 229 9.08 -5.74 8.95
C GLY A 229 9.89 -7.00 8.69
N LEU A 230 10.01 -7.33 7.41
CA LEU A 230 10.85 -8.44 6.93
C LEU A 230 12.29 -7.93 6.75
N ALA A 231 13.13 -8.06 7.77
CA ALA A 231 14.51 -7.56 7.71
C ALA A 231 15.45 -8.46 6.91
N ASP A 232 15.18 -9.76 6.81
CA ASP A 232 16.02 -10.75 6.16
C ASP A 232 15.18 -11.62 5.21
N PHE A 233 15.28 -11.37 3.91
CA PHE A 233 14.48 -12.08 2.91
C PHE A 233 15.02 -13.50 2.64
N VAL A 234 16.31 -13.75 2.89
CA VAL A 234 16.88 -15.11 2.87
C VAL A 234 16.27 -15.94 3.99
N ALA A 235 16.23 -15.39 5.21
CA ALA A 235 15.60 -16.06 6.35
C ALA A 235 14.10 -16.26 6.09
N TYR A 236 13.40 -15.25 5.51
CA TYR A 236 11.98 -15.39 5.13
C TYR A 236 11.76 -16.61 4.24
N MET A 237 12.58 -16.79 3.21
CA MET A 237 12.47 -17.92 2.29
C MET A 237 12.77 -19.26 2.99
N ALA A 238 13.59 -19.28 4.03
CA ALA A 238 14.02 -20.52 4.68
C ALA A 238 12.88 -21.24 5.43
N TYR A 239 11.92 -20.50 6.01
CA TYR A 239 10.81 -21.10 6.77
C TYR A 239 9.48 -21.17 6.01
N LYS A 240 9.43 -20.67 4.77
CA LYS A 240 8.21 -20.79 3.93
C LYS A 240 8.11 -22.17 3.29
N PRO A 241 6.87 -22.68 3.11
CA PRO A 241 6.66 -23.94 2.39
C PRO A 241 7.10 -23.82 0.92
N ASP A 242 7.41 -24.96 0.32
CA ASP A 242 7.99 -25.03 -1.04
C ASP A 242 7.16 -24.32 -2.10
N TYR A 243 5.83 -24.47 -2.05
CA TYR A 243 4.97 -23.80 -3.02
C TYR A 243 5.14 -22.27 -2.97
N ARG A 244 5.24 -21.70 -1.76
CA ARG A 244 5.40 -20.25 -1.57
C ARG A 244 6.78 -19.77 -1.99
N ARG A 245 7.82 -20.54 -1.68
CA ARG A 245 9.19 -20.23 -2.12
C ARG A 245 9.30 -20.21 -3.64
N ASN A 246 8.71 -21.21 -4.31
CA ASN A 246 8.70 -21.30 -5.76
C ASN A 246 7.86 -20.19 -6.42
N GLU A 247 6.75 -19.80 -5.81
CA GLU A 247 5.92 -18.69 -6.26
C GLU A 247 6.71 -17.38 -6.23
N VAL A 248 7.30 -17.02 -5.09
CA VAL A 248 8.13 -15.82 -4.93
C VAL A 248 9.31 -15.81 -5.93
N ALA A 249 10.00 -16.92 -6.09
CA ALA A 249 11.13 -17.03 -7.00
C ALA A 249 10.73 -16.83 -8.47
N LYS A 250 9.54 -17.28 -8.87
CA LYS A 250 9.02 -17.16 -10.23
C LYS A 250 8.39 -15.81 -10.53
N GLU A 251 7.71 -15.24 -9.55
CA GLU A 251 7.00 -13.98 -9.69
C GLU A 251 7.95 -12.80 -9.94
N SER A 252 9.08 -12.77 -9.24
CA SER A 252 10.07 -11.73 -9.42
C SER A 252 11.09 -12.08 -10.50
N ALA A 253 11.14 -11.26 -11.56
CA ALA A 253 12.16 -11.39 -12.61
C ALA A 253 13.58 -11.24 -12.04
N TYR A 254 13.76 -10.50 -10.96
CA TYR A 254 15.04 -10.31 -10.29
C TYR A 254 15.64 -11.61 -9.76
N PHE A 255 14.80 -12.52 -9.24
CA PHE A 255 15.25 -13.83 -8.77
C PHE A 255 15.46 -14.84 -9.89
N LYS A 256 14.99 -14.58 -11.12
CA LYS A 256 15.15 -15.43 -12.32
C LYS A 256 14.60 -16.85 -12.13
N GLY A 257 13.52 -17.01 -11.34
CA GLY A 257 12.96 -18.29 -11.00
C GLY A 257 13.80 -19.16 -10.05
N LYS A 258 14.91 -18.62 -9.50
CA LYS A 258 15.86 -19.34 -8.69
C LYS A 258 15.63 -19.12 -7.19
N LEU A 259 15.79 -20.15 -6.39
CA LEU A 259 15.73 -20.11 -4.93
C LEU A 259 17.03 -19.52 -4.32
N PRO A 260 17.06 -19.16 -3.02
CA PRO A 260 18.25 -18.58 -2.37
C PRO A 260 19.50 -19.43 -2.46
N ASN A 261 19.40 -20.75 -2.46
CA ASN A 261 20.55 -21.66 -2.63
C ASN A 261 21.16 -21.63 -4.04
N GLU A 262 20.44 -21.09 -5.04
CA GLU A 262 20.89 -20.97 -6.44
C GLU A 262 21.24 -19.52 -6.83
N ASN A 263 20.71 -18.53 -6.11
CA ASN A 263 20.91 -17.10 -6.39
C ASN A 263 20.93 -16.28 -5.08
N LEU A 264 21.79 -16.66 -4.14
CA LEU A 264 21.86 -16.05 -2.82
C LEU A 264 22.03 -14.51 -2.87
N GLY A 265 22.87 -14.02 -3.79
CA GLY A 265 23.14 -12.58 -3.93
C GLY A 265 21.87 -11.76 -4.11
N ALA A 266 20.96 -12.18 -5.01
CA ALA A 266 19.72 -11.45 -5.26
C ALA A 266 18.81 -11.36 -4.01
N TYR A 267 18.77 -12.40 -3.18
CA TYR A 267 18.00 -12.38 -1.93
C TYR A 267 18.69 -11.57 -0.83
N MET A 268 20.02 -11.56 -0.81
CA MET A 268 20.78 -10.68 0.10
C MET A 268 20.62 -9.21 -0.26
N ASP A 269 20.57 -8.87 -1.55
CA ASP A 269 20.40 -7.50 -2.03
C ASP A 269 19.06 -6.88 -1.61
N VAL A 270 18.02 -7.69 -1.49
CA VAL A 270 16.68 -7.25 -1.05
C VAL A 270 16.42 -7.52 0.45
N SER A 271 17.45 -7.90 1.20
CA SER A 271 17.40 -8.10 2.64
C SER A 271 17.95 -6.88 3.37
N PRO A 272 17.10 -6.02 3.98
CA PRO A 272 17.55 -4.79 4.63
C PRO A 272 18.68 -4.99 5.64
N ILE A 273 18.68 -6.09 6.35
CA ILE A 273 19.69 -6.40 7.37
C ILE A 273 21.14 -6.33 6.85
N ASN A 274 21.33 -6.51 5.55
CA ASN A 274 22.65 -6.46 4.90
C ASN A 274 23.12 -5.05 4.57
N HIS A 275 22.25 -4.04 4.65
CA HIS A 275 22.52 -2.67 4.23
C HIS A 275 22.32 -1.64 5.35
N VAL A 276 22.17 -2.09 6.58
CA VAL A 276 21.94 -1.25 7.79
C VAL A 276 22.99 -0.13 7.93
N ASP A 277 24.22 -0.37 7.47
CA ASP A 277 25.28 0.64 7.48
C ASP A 277 24.92 1.91 6.71
N LYS A 278 24.03 1.85 5.72
CA LYS A 278 23.57 2.99 4.91
C LYS A 278 22.52 3.86 5.62
N ILE A 279 21.82 3.34 6.64
CA ILE A 279 20.73 4.06 7.33
C ILE A 279 21.30 5.31 8.02
N GLN A 280 20.70 6.47 7.75
CA GLN A 280 20.97 7.74 8.40
C GLN A 280 19.76 8.27 9.18
N ALA A 281 18.54 8.00 8.69
CA ALA A 281 17.32 8.41 9.35
C ALA A 281 17.16 7.73 10.71
N PRO A 282 16.75 8.45 11.77
CA PRO A 282 16.27 7.82 12.99
C PRO A 282 15.15 6.83 12.70
N LEU A 283 15.20 5.66 13.32
CA LEU A 283 14.28 4.55 13.07
C LEU A 283 13.54 4.14 14.34
N LEU A 284 12.21 4.01 14.27
CA LEU A 284 11.42 3.33 15.29
C LEU A 284 11.07 1.94 14.79
N VAL A 285 11.38 0.91 15.60
CA VAL A 285 11.08 -0.49 15.28
C VAL A 285 10.08 -1.04 16.30
N LEU A 286 8.92 -1.47 15.82
CA LEU A 286 7.86 -2.05 16.65
C LEU A 286 7.60 -3.50 16.25
N ALA A 287 7.54 -4.41 17.22
CA ALA A 287 7.34 -5.81 16.96
C ALA A 287 6.68 -6.55 18.12
N THR A 288 6.24 -7.77 17.88
CA THR A 288 5.79 -8.70 18.90
C THR A 288 6.49 -10.06 18.75
N LYS A 289 6.86 -10.69 19.88
CA LYS A 289 7.45 -12.04 19.86
C LYS A 289 6.43 -13.12 19.43
N GLY A 290 5.13 -12.82 19.54
CA GLY A 290 4.06 -13.71 19.10
C GLY A 290 3.85 -13.73 17.58
N ASP A 291 4.67 -13.02 16.80
CA ASP A 291 4.59 -13.00 15.35
C ASP A 291 5.00 -14.35 14.73
N LYS A 292 4.06 -14.97 13.99
CA LYS A 292 4.29 -16.23 13.27
C LYS A 292 4.53 -16.05 11.77
N ILE A 293 4.28 -14.85 11.25
CA ILE A 293 4.45 -14.52 9.82
C ILE A 293 5.85 -13.99 9.55
N ALA A 294 6.34 -13.09 10.41
CA ALA A 294 7.71 -12.61 10.45
C ALA A 294 8.31 -12.90 11.84
N PRO A 295 8.77 -14.13 12.09
CA PRO A 295 9.24 -14.54 13.40
C PRO A 295 10.29 -13.58 13.96
N TYR A 296 10.06 -13.09 15.18
CA TYR A 296 10.88 -12.06 15.81
C TYR A 296 12.39 -12.37 15.76
N ASP A 297 12.76 -13.61 16.12
CA ASP A 297 14.17 -14.01 16.17
C ASP A 297 14.86 -14.08 14.81
N LEU A 298 14.08 -14.15 13.72
CA LEU A 298 14.61 -14.22 12.36
C LEU A 298 14.65 -12.85 11.66
N HIS A 299 13.84 -11.90 12.14
CA HIS A 299 13.71 -10.57 11.51
C HIS A 299 14.04 -9.46 12.50
N THR A 300 13.06 -8.99 13.28
CA THR A 300 13.22 -7.81 14.13
C THR A 300 14.35 -7.98 15.15
N GLY A 301 14.45 -9.11 15.85
CA GLY A 301 15.51 -9.33 16.85
C GLY A 301 16.90 -9.16 16.25
N ARG A 302 17.16 -9.83 15.12
CA ARG A 302 18.43 -9.70 14.39
C ARG A 302 18.67 -8.28 13.87
N LEU A 303 17.64 -7.62 13.36
CA LEU A 303 17.74 -6.22 12.90
C LEU A 303 18.18 -5.30 14.04
N LEU A 304 17.58 -5.43 15.24
CA LEU A 304 17.94 -4.62 16.41
C LEU A 304 19.40 -4.86 16.83
N ASP A 305 19.88 -6.08 16.79
CA ASP A 305 21.29 -6.41 17.09
C ASP A 305 22.24 -5.75 16.08
N VAL A 306 21.91 -5.78 14.80
CA VAL A 306 22.74 -5.15 13.76
C VAL A 306 22.68 -3.63 13.86
N LEU A 307 21.50 -3.01 14.07
CA LEU A 307 21.36 -1.58 14.29
C LEU A 307 22.22 -1.11 15.46
N LYS A 308 22.21 -1.84 16.57
CA LYS A 308 23.03 -1.57 17.76
C LYS A 308 24.51 -1.72 17.45
N SER A 309 24.93 -2.81 16.80
CA SER A 309 26.33 -3.06 16.45
C SER A 309 26.91 -2.02 15.50
N LYS A 310 26.07 -1.42 14.65
CA LYS A 310 26.44 -0.35 13.70
C LYS A 310 26.26 1.07 14.28
N GLY A 311 25.89 1.21 15.56
CA GLY A 311 25.71 2.51 16.21
C GLY A 311 24.63 3.39 15.59
N LYS A 312 23.57 2.77 15.05
CA LYS A 312 22.46 3.51 14.41
C LYS A 312 21.56 4.18 15.45
N VAL A 313 20.95 5.29 15.07
CA VAL A 313 19.97 6.00 15.90
C VAL A 313 18.62 5.30 15.75
N PHE A 314 18.18 4.60 16.78
CA PHE A 314 16.87 3.95 16.76
C PHE A 314 16.22 3.89 18.14
N GLU A 315 14.90 3.77 18.13
CA GLU A 315 14.06 3.41 19.27
C GLU A 315 13.35 2.10 18.94
N SER A 316 13.02 1.30 19.95
CA SER A 316 12.28 0.06 19.71
C SER A 316 11.33 -0.28 20.84
N LYS A 317 10.24 -0.95 20.50
CA LYS A 317 9.36 -1.62 21.46
C LYS A 317 9.00 -3.00 20.93
N THR A 318 9.29 -4.01 21.74
CA THR A 318 8.87 -5.38 21.50
C THR A 318 7.82 -5.76 22.53
N TYR A 319 6.66 -6.20 22.08
CA TYR A 319 5.59 -6.76 22.90
C TYR A 319 5.81 -8.26 23.04
N ASP A 320 5.60 -8.83 24.23
CA ASP A 320 5.81 -10.27 24.41
C ASP A 320 4.79 -11.11 23.64
N ASN A 321 3.51 -10.70 23.67
CA ASN A 321 2.45 -11.40 22.96
C ASN A 321 1.29 -10.45 22.66
N ALA A 322 1.49 -9.50 21.73
CA ALA A 322 0.41 -8.62 21.30
C ALA A 322 -0.70 -9.42 20.61
N PRO A 323 -1.99 -9.22 20.99
CA PRO A 323 -3.11 -9.84 20.32
C PRO A 323 -3.07 -9.59 18.81
N GLY A 324 -3.35 -10.62 18.00
CA GLY A 324 -3.24 -10.55 16.53
C GLY A 324 -1.85 -10.88 16.00
N GLY A 325 -0.79 -10.91 16.83
CA GLY A 325 0.57 -11.26 16.39
C GLY A 325 1.03 -10.32 15.27
N HIS A 326 1.28 -10.85 14.07
CA HIS A 326 1.73 -10.07 12.91
C HIS A 326 0.82 -8.89 12.55
N ILE A 327 -0.49 -9.02 12.78
CA ILE A 327 -1.49 -7.99 12.49
C ILE A 327 -1.96 -7.25 13.75
N PHE A 328 -1.12 -7.14 14.79
CA PHE A 328 -1.51 -6.51 16.06
C PHE A 328 -1.92 -5.04 15.92
N MET A 329 -1.54 -4.40 14.83
CA MET A 329 -1.96 -3.03 14.51
C MET A 329 -3.41 -2.91 14.01
N ASP A 330 -4.05 -4.02 13.61
CA ASP A 330 -5.39 -4.01 13.04
C ASP A 330 -6.50 -4.09 14.10
N GLY A 331 -6.15 -4.30 15.37
CA GLY A 331 -7.09 -4.42 16.49
C GLY A 331 -7.15 -3.18 17.36
N ASP A 332 -8.18 -3.09 18.21
CA ASP A 332 -8.25 -2.10 19.29
C ASP A 332 -7.75 -2.72 20.61
N THR A 333 -6.45 -2.85 20.75
CA THR A 333 -5.78 -3.44 21.90
C THR A 333 -4.91 -2.43 22.63
N PRO A 334 -4.54 -2.66 23.91
CA PRO A 334 -3.58 -1.81 24.60
C PRO A 334 -2.23 -1.70 23.85
N GLU A 335 -1.75 -2.80 23.25
CA GLU A 335 -0.50 -2.85 22.51
C GLU A 335 -0.60 -2.02 21.21
N GLN A 336 -1.71 -2.10 20.50
CA GLN A 336 -1.95 -1.28 19.31
C GLN A 336 -1.99 0.21 19.68
N ARG A 337 -2.71 0.59 20.73
CA ARG A 337 -2.77 2.00 21.19
C ARG A 337 -1.39 2.51 21.65
N ASP A 338 -0.60 1.70 22.38
CA ASP A 338 0.77 2.06 22.75
C ASP A 338 1.67 2.21 21.51
N ALA A 339 1.53 1.32 20.52
CA ALA A 339 2.28 1.39 19.27
C ALA A 339 1.95 2.66 18.47
N LEU A 340 0.68 3.02 18.36
CA LEU A 340 0.23 4.27 17.74
C LEU A 340 0.78 5.50 18.47
N GLN A 341 0.67 5.51 19.81
CA GLN A 341 1.19 6.62 20.62
C GLN A 341 2.71 6.79 20.41
N ARG A 342 3.49 5.70 20.50
CA ARG A 342 4.93 5.73 20.25
C ARG A 342 5.27 6.21 18.84
N SER A 343 4.51 5.76 17.85
CA SER A 343 4.72 6.16 16.46
C SER A 343 4.56 7.68 16.29
N PHE A 344 3.51 8.26 16.85
CA PHE A 344 3.29 9.70 16.73
C PHE A 344 4.17 10.54 17.65
N ASP A 345 4.57 10.05 18.82
CA ASP A 345 5.57 10.71 19.68
C ASP A 345 6.93 10.76 18.96
N PHE A 346 7.32 9.65 18.33
CA PHE A 346 8.54 9.57 17.53
C PHE A 346 8.49 10.51 16.31
N LEU A 347 7.42 10.50 15.54
CA LEU A 347 7.22 11.42 14.43
C LEU A 347 7.25 12.88 14.91
N GLY A 348 6.57 13.19 16.02
CA GLY A 348 6.54 14.52 16.62
C GLY A 348 7.92 15.05 17.02
N LYS A 349 8.79 14.16 17.52
CA LYS A 349 10.18 14.48 17.89
C LYS A 349 11.01 14.97 16.69
N TYR A 350 10.82 14.37 15.52
CA TYR A 350 11.66 14.64 14.35
C TYR A 350 10.99 15.56 13.30
N LEU A 351 9.66 15.52 13.16
CA LEU A 351 8.95 16.28 12.13
C LEU A 351 8.26 17.55 12.65
N LYS A 352 7.92 17.63 13.93
CA LYS A 352 7.29 18.82 14.58
C LYS A 352 6.09 19.35 13.78
N PRO A 353 4.94 18.65 13.77
CA PRO A 353 3.76 18.99 12.98
C PRO A 353 3.09 20.31 13.39
#